data_8e5b3d47bf89ef75f12302fcd6697d5a
#
_entry.id   8e5b3d47bf89ef75f12302fcd6697d5a
#
_cell.length_a   1.000
_cell.length_b   1.000
_cell.length_c   1.000
_cell.angle_alpha   90.00
_cell.angle_beta   90.00
_cell.angle_gamma   90.00
#
_symmetry.space_group_name_H-M   'P 1'
#
loop_
_entity.id
_entity.type
_entity.pdbx_description
1 polymer ?
#
loop_
_entity_poly.entity_id
_entity_poly.type
_entity_poly.pdbx_seq_one_letter_code
_entity_poly.pdbx_strand_id
1 'polypeptide(L)'
;MRFIPLISLALYSGFASAQFIPPAPVRETATPDASLPDSAEHAVEDKNQAQQRKERVIEVTEADLLADPALLANALDSSIINGDAEAVSRLLPIYKKLPADKQDKMLLRFGEAMKARADGDLSGAIARLREMIAEDPSLQPVRLHLAMALLADHQDEAARGQLEKLRSDDLPEDIRNIVTQALDTLRERRSWTFNASGYYRHENNINAAPRQRERQVGNGKWTFPAPKNAHGVHLDLSAERRIPIKNGFYGQIEAGINTDWFWDAHKYDDFRLRVGAGAGWQNSRWDVSLTPFAQRRIYASKGYATNVGVDGNVSYWLTPRWRLSSAMQVMHKHHDARRWLDGDQYYGSLNVLFAPNARQYWFAGTNAMRSQAKDSSDAFKRYGISAGWGQEWGWGMSSRLSGNLAYRKYDSRDFFGIVRKDHEFGATLSVWNRNLYFWGITPRLTFTWDKTRSNHFYYDNHNMDVYLEFSKSF
;
A
#
# COMPACT_ATOMS: atom_id res chain seq x y z
N MET A 1 2.79 6.86 -5.78
CA MET A 1 1.39 6.82 -6.26
C MET A 1 0.74 5.53 -5.76
N ARG A 2 -0.20 5.64 -4.85
CA ARG A 2 -0.92 4.49 -4.30
C ARG A 2 -2.27 4.39 -4.98
N PHE A 3 -2.51 3.34 -5.74
CA PHE A 3 -3.78 3.08 -6.39
C PHE A 3 -4.52 1.96 -5.68
N ILE A 4 -5.78 2.19 -5.38
CA ILE A 4 -6.69 1.20 -4.80
C ILE A 4 -7.65 0.75 -5.90
N PRO A 5 -7.55 -0.47 -6.44
CA PRO A 5 -8.58 -0.99 -7.30
C PRO A 5 -9.79 -1.40 -6.46
N LEU A 6 -10.92 -0.74 -6.67
CA LEU A 6 -12.22 -1.14 -6.18
C LEU A 6 -12.76 -2.29 -7.04
N ILE A 7 -12.87 -3.48 -6.46
CA ILE A 7 -13.71 -4.54 -7.01
C ILE A 7 -15.04 -4.46 -6.27
N SER A 8 -16.05 -3.91 -6.94
CA SER A 8 -17.41 -3.85 -6.42
C SER A 8 -18.12 -5.18 -6.73
N LEU A 9 -18.35 -6.01 -5.73
CA LEU A 9 -19.26 -7.15 -5.82
C LEU A 9 -20.62 -6.76 -5.23
N ALA A 10 -21.63 -6.76 -6.07
CA ALA A 10 -23.00 -6.52 -5.65
C ALA A 10 -23.65 -7.78 -5.05
N LEU A 11 -24.22 -7.65 -3.88
CA LEU A 11 -24.97 -8.70 -3.18
C LEU A 11 -26.42 -8.27 -2.97
N TYR A 12 -27.32 -9.17 -3.24
CA TYR A 12 -28.75 -8.95 -3.17
C TYR A 12 -29.46 -9.98 -2.31
N SER A 13 -30.32 -9.49 -1.40
CA SER A 13 -31.40 -10.25 -0.79
C SER A 13 -32.62 -9.36 -0.63
N GLY A 14 -33.79 -9.76 -1.07
CA GLY A 14 -34.98 -8.95 -0.95
C GLY A 14 -36.28 -9.70 -1.03
N PHE A 15 -37.28 -9.25 -0.29
CA PHE A 15 -38.66 -9.66 -0.43
C PHE A 15 -39.71 -8.54 -0.27
N ALA A 16 -40.75 -8.72 -1.05
CA ALA A 16 -42.10 -8.20 -1.01
C ALA A 16 -42.31 -6.69 -1.25
N SER A 17 -42.96 -6.36 -2.36
CA SER A 17 -43.76 -5.14 -2.71
C SER A 17 -43.37 -3.76 -2.16
N ALA A 18 -42.44 -3.68 -1.26
CA ALA A 18 -41.67 -2.49 -0.93
C ALA A 18 -40.48 -2.43 -1.86
N GLN A 19 -40.23 -1.33 -2.48
CA GLN A 19 -39.12 -1.02 -3.38
C GLN A 19 -37.87 -1.82 -3.06
N PHE A 20 -37.53 -2.78 -3.93
CA PHE A 20 -36.34 -3.61 -3.81
C PHE A 20 -35.09 -2.68 -3.88
N ILE A 21 -34.53 -2.40 -2.73
CA ILE A 21 -33.25 -1.71 -2.63
C ILE A 21 -32.20 -2.81 -2.43
N PRO A 22 -31.32 -3.03 -3.41
CA PRO A 22 -30.29 -4.05 -3.29
C PRO A 22 -29.43 -3.82 -2.05
N PRO A 23 -29.02 -4.90 -1.35
CA PRO A 23 -28.06 -4.79 -0.27
C PRO A 23 -26.75 -4.17 -0.81
N ALA A 24 -26.11 -3.42 0.05
CA ALA A 24 -24.84 -2.81 -0.24
C ALA A 24 -23.81 -3.84 -0.72
N PRO A 25 -23.03 -3.55 -1.76
CA PRO A 25 -21.85 -4.33 -2.05
C PRO A 25 -20.97 -4.38 -0.79
N VAL A 26 -20.50 -5.56 -0.42
CA VAL A 26 -19.49 -5.69 0.62
C VAL A 26 -18.20 -5.16 0.01
N ARG A 27 -17.75 -4.02 0.50
CA ARG A 27 -16.43 -3.49 0.13
C ARG A 27 -15.41 -4.44 0.74
N GLU A 28 -14.75 -5.20 -0.09
CA GLU A 28 -13.52 -5.86 0.33
C GLU A 28 -12.49 -4.77 0.62
N THR A 29 -11.80 -4.90 1.73
CA THR A 29 -10.63 -4.07 1.97
C THR A 29 -9.71 -4.24 0.77
N ALA A 30 -9.21 -3.15 0.28
CA ALA A 30 -8.39 -3.11 -0.92
C ALA A 30 -7.35 -4.23 -0.92
N THR A 31 -7.19 -4.88 -2.06
CA THR A 31 -5.96 -5.63 -2.32
C THR A 31 -4.80 -4.69 -2.00
N PRO A 32 -3.75 -5.16 -1.33
CA PRO A 32 -2.64 -4.29 -0.97
C PRO A 32 -2.18 -3.57 -2.22
N ASP A 33 -2.11 -2.28 -2.10
CA ASP A 33 -1.53 -1.46 -3.15
C ASP A 33 -0.08 -1.89 -3.30
N ALA A 34 0.22 -2.54 -4.42
CA ALA A 34 1.56 -2.87 -4.80
C ALA A 34 2.25 -1.62 -5.37
N SER A 35 2.28 -0.55 -4.59
CA SER A 35 3.14 0.59 -4.91
C SER A 35 4.57 0.07 -4.87
N LEU A 36 5.30 0.29 -5.94
CA LEU A 36 6.74 0.10 -5.95
C LEU A 36 7.33 0.97 -4.83
N PRO A 37 8.32 0.48 -4.08
CA PRO A 37 9.02 1.31 -3.11
C PRO A 37 9.58 2.55 -3.83
N ASP A 38 9.43 3.74 -3.24
CA ASP A 38 10.01 5.00 -3.76
C ASP A 38 11.52 4.89 -4.08
N SER A 39 12.22 3.95 -3.42
CA SER A 39 13.62 3.65 -3.69
C SER A 39 13.89 3.04 -5.08
N ALA A 40 12.89 2.62 -5.83
CA ALA A 40 13.09 2.05 -7.16
C ALA A 40 13.18 3.13 -8.27
N GLU A 41 12.58 4.31 -8.07
CA GLU A 41 12.67 5.41 -9.05
C GLU A 41 14.05 6.10 -9.05
N HIS A 42 14.71 6.20 -7.90
CA HIS A 42 16.02 6.85 -7.77
C HIS A 42 17.22 5.98 -8.19
N ALA A 43 17.03 4.65 -8.30
CA ALA A 43 18.14 3.76 -8.70
C ALA A 43 18.48 3.78 -10.20
N VAL A 44 17.68 4.44 -11.02
CA VAL A 44 17.87 4.46 -12.50
C VAL A 44 18.72 5.63 -12.98
N GLU A 45 18.78 6.74 -12.25
CA GLU A 45 19.57 7.92 -12.66
C GLU A 45 21.08 7.77 -12.42
N ASP A 46 21.50 6.96 -11.47
CA ASP A 46 22.92 6.86 -11.08
C ASP A 46 23.78 6.02 -12.04
N LYS A 47 23.19 5.19 -12.90
CA LYS A 47 23.98 4.33 -13.81
C LYS A 47 24.56 5.03 -15.03
N ASN A 48 24.04 6.19 -15.40
CA ASN A 48 24.51 6.92 -16.59
C ASN A 48 25.70 7.87 -16.34
N GLN A 49 26.00 8.20 -15.08
CA GLN A 49 27.16 9.05 -14.75
C GLN A 49 28.44 8.25 -14.49
N ALA A 50 28.35 6.96 -14.23
CA ALA A 50 29.51 6.09 -13.95
C ALA A 50 30.35 5.71 -15.19
N GLN A 51 29.90 6.02 -16.41
CA GLN A 51 30.57 5.57 -17.63
C GLN A 51 31.60 6.56 -18.26
N GLN A 52 31.89 7.69 -17.64
CA GLN A 52 32.80 8.68 -18.27
C GLN A 52 34.12 8.97 -17.54
N ARG A 53 34.48 8.28 -16.48
CA ARG A 53 35.85 8.35 -15.95
C ARG A 53 36.64 7.11 -16.35
N LYS A 54 37.44 7.22 -17.38
CA LYS A 54 38.62 6.35 -17.58
C LYS A 54 39.62 6.65 -16.47
N GLU A 55 39.38 6.16 -15.26
CA GLU A 55 40.38 6.21 -14.20
C GLU A 55 41.41 5.11 -14.51
N ARG A 56 42.69 5.47 -14.35
CA ARG A 56 43.78 4.49 -14.29
C ARG A 56 43.47 3.57 -13.11
N VAL A 57 43.01 2.36 -13.39
CA VAL A 57 42.86 1.32 -12.39
C VAL A 57 44.28 0.92 -12.00
N ILE A 58 44.69 1.31 -10.80
CA ILE A 58 45.90 0.80 -10.15
C ILE A 58 45.42 -0.47 -9.40
N GLU A 59 45.82 -1.63 -9.87
CA GLU A 59 45.59 -2.87 -9.15
C GLU A 59 46.47 -2.86 -7.89
N VAL A 60 45.89 -2.70 -6.73
CA VAL A 60 46.53 -2.75 -5.42
C VAL A 60 46.20 -4.07 -4.75
N THR A 61 47.19 -4.85 -4.40
CA THR A 61 47.01 -6.13 -3.70
C THR A 61 46.76 -5.89 -2.22
N GLU A 62 46.20 -6.88 -1.53
CA GLU A 62 46.05 -6.85 -0.07
C GLU A 62 47.41 -6.68 0.63
N ALA A 63 48.46 -7.30 0.10
CA ALA A 63 49.82 -7.18 0.64
C ALA A 63 50.35 -5.75 0.55
N ASP A 64 50.08 -5.05 -0.56
CA ASP A 64 50.45 -3.65 -0.76
C ASP A 64 49.74 -2.74 0.24
N LEU A 65 48.45 -2.98 0.45
CA LEU A 65 47.64 -2.25 1.44
C LEU A 65 48.10 -2.46 2.89
N LEU A 66 48.50 -3.66 3.23
CA LEU A 66 49.05 -3.95 4.55
C LEU A 66 50.47 -3.39 4.75
N ALA A 67 51.24 -3.25 3.66
CA ALA A 67 52.59 -2.64 3.70
C ALA A 67 52.52 -1.12 3.89
N ASP A 68 51.42 -0.48 3.46
CA ASP A 68 51.19 0.99 3.64
C ASP A 68 49.88 1.24 4.43
N PRO A 69 49.96 1.23 5.79
CA PRO A 69 48.78 1.49 6.64
C PRO A 69 48.12 2.84 6.41
N ALA A 70 48.89 3.86 5.99
CA ALA A 70 48.34 5.21 5.73
C ALA A 70 47.50 5.23 4.45
N LEU A 71 47.97 4.55 3.41
CA LEU A 71 47.19 4.38 2.17
C LEU A 71 45.87 3.63 2.46
N LEU A 72 45.91 2.56 3.21
CA LEU A 72 44.76 1.77 3.58
C LEU A 72 43.77 2.57 4.43
N ALA A 73 44.27 3.36 5.41
CA ALA A 73 43.39 4.25 6.21
C ALA A 73 42.72 5.31 5.36
N ASN A 74 43.45 5.98 4.46
CA ASN A 74 42.92 7.00 3.56
C ASN A 74 41.88 6.40 2.58
N ALA A 75 42.15 5.20 2.05
CA ALA A 75 41.22 4.51 1.16
C ALA A 75 39.93 4.13 1.88
N LEU A 76 40.02 3.63 3.12
CA LEU A 76 38.84 3.29 3.94
C LEU A 76 38.06 4.55 4.30
N ASP A 77 38.71 5.63 4.75
CA ASP A 77 38.08 6.89 5.12
C ASP A 77 37.35 7.50 3.92
N SER A 78 38.00 7.58 2.77
CA SER A 78 37.41 8.07 1.52
C SER A 78 36.19 7.23 1.10
N SER A 79 36.28 5.90 1.23
CA SER A 79 35.15 5.01 0.92
C SER A 79 33.97 5.21 1.87
N ILE A 80 34.23 5.47 3.14
CA ILE A 80 33.20 5.77 4.15
C ILE A 80 32.52 7.10 3.82
N ILE A 81 33.31 8.16 3.59
CA ILE A 81 32.78 9.51 3.30
C ILE A 81 31.92 9.51 2.03
N ASN A 82 32.38 8.79 0.99
CA ASN A 82 31.63 8.66 -0.27
C ASN A 82 30.46 7.68 -0.20
N GLY A 83 30.26 6.97 0.92
CA GLY A 83 29.17 6.00 1.09
C GLY A 83 29.34 4.73 0.26
N ASP A 84 30.55 4.42 -0.20
CA ASP A 84 30.84 3.21 -0.98
C ASP A 84 30.85 1.96 -0.10
N ALA A 85 29.66 1.36 0.04
CA ALA A 85 29.45 0.19 0.89
C ALA A 85 30.26 -1.03 0.43
N GLU A 86 30.52 -1.19 -0.86
CA GLU A 86 31.27 -2.30 -1.41
C GLU A 86 32.76 -2.15 -1.05
N ALA A 87 33.33 -0.97 -1.26
CA ALA A 87 34.70 -0.67 -0.89
C ALA A 87 34.93 -0.81 0.63
N VAL A 88 34.01 -0.28 1.46
CA VAL A 88 34.07 -0.45 2.91
C VAL A 88 34.05 -1.93 3.30
N SER A 89 33.19 -2.74 2.69
CA SER A 89 33.09 -4.18 2.97
C SER A 89 34.36 -4.95 2.60
N ARG A 90 35.10 -4.49 1.60
CA ARG A 90 36.41 -5.08 1.21
C ARG A 90 37.57 -4.57 2.05
N LEU A 91 37.63 -3.26 2.30
CA LEU A 91 38.79 -2.64 2.97
C LEU A 91 38.78 -2.83 4.49
N LEU A 92 37.62 -2.83 5.14
CA LEU A 92 37.51 -2.96 6.59
C LEU A 92 38.11 -4.25 7.12
N PRO A 93 37.90 -5.45 6.54
CA PRO A 93 38.56 -6.68 6.98
C PRO A 93 40.09 -6.63 6.89
N ILE A 94 40.61 -5.95 5.84
CA ILE A 94 42.07 -5.76 5.65
C ILE A 94 42.58 -4.79 6.71
N TYR A 95 41.89 -3.68 6.97
CA TYR A 95 42.24 -2.70 7.99
C TYR A 95 42.31 -3.33 9.40
N LYS A 96 41.41 -4.27 9.71
CA LYS A 96 41.42 -5.02 10.97
C LYS A 96 42.65 -5.96 11.18
N LYS A 97 43.37 -6.29 10.09
CA LYS A 97 44.59 -7.10 10.18
C LYS A 97 45.84 -6.29 10.58
N LEU A 98 45.76 -4.96 10.52
CA LEU A 98 46.85 -4.11 10.98
C LEU A 98 47.10 -4.29 12.49
N PRO A 99 48.36 -4.11 12.97
CA PRO A 99 48.63 -4.03 14.39
C PRO A 99 47.85 -2.93 15.09
N ALA A 100 47.46 -3.11 16.33
CA ALA A 100 46.57 -2.18 17.04
C ALA A 100 47.15 -0.77 17.22
N ASP A 101 48.48 -0.63 17.22
CA ASP A 101 49.20 0.64 17.26
C ASP A 101 49.14 1.43 15.94
N LYS A 102 48.80 0.74 14.84
CA LYS A 102 48.63 1.32 13.51
C LYS A 102 47.17 1.51 13.09
N GLN A 103 46.23 1.13 13.95
CA GLN A 103 44.80 1.32 13.72
C GLN A 103 44.32 2.61 14.38
N ASP A 104 43.64 3.46 13.61
CA ASP A 104 42.81 4.51 14.16
C ASP A 104 41.48 3.90 14.65
N LYS A 105 41.27 3.96 15.97
CA LYS A 105 40.07 3.42 16.62
C LYS A 105 38.78 4.09 16.16
N MET A 106 38.82 5.39 15.83
CA MET A 106 37.66 6.13 15.38
C MET A 106 37.29 5.69 13.97
N LEU A 107 38.27 5.60 13.05
CA LEU A 107 38.06 5.11 11.69
C LEU A 107 37.56 3.67 11.67
N LEU A 108 38.12 2.80 12.55
CA LEU A 108 37.66 1.42 12.70
C LEU A 108 36.18 1.34 13.08
N ARG A 109 35.78 2.09 14.11
CA ARG A 109 34.38 2.15 14.60
C ARG A 109 33.45 2.73 13.53
N PHE A 110 33.92 3.74 12.79
CA PHE A 110 33.14 4.32 11.69
C PHE A 110 32.94 3.31 10.56
N GLY A 111 34.01 2.61 10.14
CA GLY A 111 33.92 1.53 9.17
C GLY A 111 32.97 0.40 9.61
N GLU A 112 32.99 0.02 10.89
CA GLU A 112 32.05 -0.98 11.44
C GLU A 112 30.59 -0.51 11.41
N ALA A 113 30.35 0.77 11.69
CA ALA A 113 29.01 1.34 11.58
C ALA A 113 28.52 1.35 10.14
N MET A 114 29.39 1.72 9.18
CA MET A 114 29.05 1.72 7.75
C MET A 114 28.83 0.32 7.20
N LYS A 115 29.64 -0.65 7.65
CA LYS A 115 29.42 -2.06 7.29
C LYS A 115 28.10 -2.59 7.85
N ALA A 116 27.77 -2.32 9.12
CA ALA A 116 26.48 -2.70 9.69
C ALA A 116 25.30 -2.13 8.87
N ARG A 117 25.40 -0.86 8.44
CA ARG A 117 24.42 -0.24 7.56
C ARG A 117 24.31 -0.95 6.21
N ALA A 118 25.43 -1.31 5.60
CA ALA A 118 25.47 -2.04 4.32
C ALA A 118 24.85 -3.44 4.45
N ASP A 119 25.06 -4.11 5.57
CA ASP A 119 24.49 -5.42 5.89
C ASP A 119 22.98 -5.33 6.26
N GLY A 120 22.42 -4.12 6.33
CA GLY A 120 21.00 -3.86 6.68
C GLY A 120 20.72 -3.86 8.19
N ASP A 121 21.76 -3.88 9.04
CA ASP A 121 21.64 -3.67 10.50
C ASP A 121 21.68 -2.18 10.82
N LEU A 122 20.58 -1.48 10.52
CA LEU A 122 20.46 -0.04 10.79
C LEU A 122 20.51 0.25 12.30
N SER A 123 19.93 -0.59 13.12
CA SER A 123 19.96 -0.42 14.58
C SER A 123 21.38 -0.47 15.15
N GLY A 124 22.18 -1.43 14.71
CA GLY A 124 23.58 -1.54 15.09
C GLY A 124 24.44 -0.39 14.56
N ALA A 125 24.18 0.08 13.33
CA ALA A 125 24.83 1.26 12.77
C ALA A 125 24.51 2.53 13.58
N ILE A 126 23.23 2.77 13.88
CA ILE A 126 22.76 3.92 14.67
C ILE A 126 23.39 3.92 16.07
N ALA A 127 23.44 2.76 16.73
CA ALA A 127 24.04 2.66 18.05
C ALA A 127 25.52 3.11 18.04
N ARG A 128 26.32 2.56 17.11
CA ARG A 128 27.75 2.90 16.98
C ARG A 128 27.97 4.38 16.63
N LEU A 129 27.20 4.91 15.69
CA LEU A 129 27.30 6.32 15.30
C LEU A 129 26.91 7.27 16.44
N ARG A 130 25.91 6.89 17.27
CA ARG A 130 25.53 7.67 18.46
C ARG A 130 26.63 7.67 19.51
N GLU A 131 27.30 6.56 19.74
CA GLU A 131 28.45 6.49 20.65
C GLU A 131 29.58 7.41 20.18
N MET A 132 29.91 7.39 18.89
CA MET A 132 30.94 8.28 18.34
C MET A 132 30.59 9.76 18.51
N ILE A 133 29.34 10.16 18.22
CA ILE A 133 28.87 11.55 18.43
C ILE A 133 28.80 11.92 19.91
N ALA A 134 28.57 10.97 20.81
CA ALA A 134 28.61 11.22 22.26
C ALA A 134 30.04 11.49 22.75
N GLU A 135 31.03 10.85 22.16
CA GLU A 135 32.47 11.07 22.48
C GLU A 135 32.97 12.38 21.85
N ASP A 136 32.65 12.63 20.59
CA ASP A 136 33.04 13.88 19.89
C ASP A 136 31.86 14.43 19.07
N PRO A 137 31.15 15.44 19.60
CA PRO A 137 30.03 16.09 18.90
C PRO A 137 30.45 16.90 17.65
N SER A 138 31.73 17.13 17.39
CA SER A 138 32.22 17.92 16.25
C SER A 138 32.34 17.11 14.97
N LEU A 139 32.20 15.78 15.02
CA LEU A 139 32.35 14.88 13.87
C LEU A 139 31.18 15.02 12.88
N GLN A 140 31.25 16.03 12.01
CA GLN A 140 30.20 16.33 11.01
C GLN A 140 29.90 15.12 10.08
N PRO A 141 30.90 14.38 9.51
CA PRO A 141 30.63 13.21 8.67
C PRO A 141 29.84 12.11 9.43
N VAL A 142 30.25 11.81 10.67
CA VAL A 142 29.55 10.82 11.52
C VAL A 142 28.11 11.26 11.81
N ARG A 143 27.90 12.55 12.07
CA ARG A 143 26.56 13.13 12.30
C ARG A 143 25.68 13.01 11.06
N LEU A 144 26.22 13.23 9.87
CA LEU A 144 25.50 13.08 8.60
C LEU A 144 25.08 11.62 8.42
N HIS A 145 26.01 10.68 8.57
CA HIS A 145 25.70 9.25 8.45
C HIS A 145 24.71 8.78 9.52
N LEU A 146 24.77 9.32 10.74
CA LEU A 146 23.77 9.06 11.78
C LEU A 146 22.39 9.57 11.35
N ALA A 147 22.32 10.81 10.84
CA ALA A 147 21.06 11.39 10.38
C ALA A 147 20.43 10.58 9.25
N MET A 148 21.23 10.15 8.27
CA MET A 148 20.77 9.33 7.15
C MET A 148 20.34 7.92 7.59
N ALA A 149 21.04 7.31 8.55
CA ALA A 149 20.65 6.01 9.12
C ALA A 149 19.31 6.12 9.89
N LEU A 150 19.13 7.19 10.66
CA LEU A 150 17.89 7.48 11.38
C LEU A 150 16.72 7.75 10.43
N LEU A 151 16.96 8.48 9.33
CA LEU A 151 15.97 8.73 8.28
C LEU A 151 15.52 7.42 7.61
N ALA A 152 16.48 6.54 7.29
CA ALA A 152 16.22 5.22 6.71
C ALA A 152 15.47 4.29 7.68
N ASP A 153 15.68 4.44 9.00
CA ASP A 153 14.98 3.67 10.05
C ASP A 153 13.67 4.33 10.53
N HIS A 154 13.18 5.37 9.83
CA HIS A 154 11.97 6.11 10.18
C HIS A 154 11.97 6.74 11.58
N GLN A 155 13.14 6.98 12.16
CA GLN A 155 13.29 7.76 13.39
C GLN A 155 13.32 9.27 13.08
N ASP A 156 12.26 9.77 12.45
CA ASP A 156 12.20 11.09 11.77
C ASP A 156 12.53 12.27 12.69
N GLU A 157 12.08 12.27 13.94
CA GLU A 157 12.39 13.35 14.89
C GLU A 157 13.89 13.37 15.29
N ALA A 158 14.47 12.18 15.50
CA ALA A 158 15.87 12.07 15.80
C ALA A 158 16.75 12.46 14.59
N ALA A 159 16.35 12.02 13.38
CA ALA A 159 16.99 12.42 12.14
C ALA A 159 16.98 13.94 11.95
N ARG A 160 15.81 14.57 12.12
CA ARG A 160 15.66 16.03 12.06
C ARG A 160 16.61 16.73 13.02
N GLY A 161 16.66 16.32 14.28
CA GLY A 161 17.52 16.94 15.28
C GLY A 161 19.02 16.89 14.90
N GLN A 162 19.49 15.84 14.19
CA GLN A 162 20.85 15.76 13.70
C GLN A 162 21.06 16.65 12.44
N LEU A 163 20.10 16.65 11.51
CA LEU A 163 20.14 17.45 10.29
C LEU A 163 20.10 18.96 10.59
N GLU A 164 19.28 19.40 11.54
CA GLU A 164 19.22 20.81 11.95
C GLU A 164 20.52 21.29 12.59
N LYS A 165 21.20 20.42 13.36
CA LYS A 165 22.54 20.72 13.89
C LYS A 165 23.55 20.85 12.75
N LEU A 166 23.54 19.96 11.77
CA LEU A 166 24.40 20.05 10.59
C LEU A 166 24.12 21.33 9.79
N ARG A 167 22.84 21.67 9.59
CA ARG A 167 22.45 22.89 8.86
C ARG A 167 22.98 24.18 9.50
N SER A 168 23.20 24.18 10.82
CA SER A 168 23.77 25.33 11.53
C SER A 168 25.27 25.44 11.39
N ASP A 169 25.95 24.39 10.90
CA ASP A 169 27.39 24.38 10.66
C ASP A 169 27.75 24.95 9.27
N ASP A 170 29.03 25.31 9.10
CA ASP A 170 29.55 25.69 7.78
C ASP A 170 29.87 24.43 6.98
N LEU A 171 28.98 24.06 6.07
CA LEU A 171 29.05 22.86 5.26
C LEU A 171 29.44 23.18 3.80
N PRO A 172 30.17 22.28 3.14
CA PRO A 172 30.32 22.28 1.68
C PRO A 172 28.93 22.27 1.00
N GLU A 173 28.85 22.83 -0.21
CA GLU A 173 27.56 23.03 -0.89
C GLU A 173 26.83 21.71 -1.21
N ASP A 174 27.57 20.69 -1.63
CA ASP A 174 27.06 19.33 -1.88
C ASP A 174 26.43 18.71 -0.63
N ILE A 175 27.11 18.78 0.52
CA ILE A 175 26.59 18.29 1.81
C ILE A 175 25.39 19.12 2.27
N ARG A 176 25.41 20.44 2.08
CA ARG A 176 24.27 21.33 2.38
C ARG A 176 23.04 20.95 1.58
N ASN A 177 23.22 20.58 0.30
CA ASN A 177 22.13 20.10 -0.55
C ASN A 177 21.53 18.79 -0.05
N ILE A 178 22.37 17.81 0.34
CA ILE A 178 21.93 16.54 0.95
C ILE A 178 21.11 16.80 2.23
N VAL A 179 21.61 17.66 3.12
CA VAL A 179 20.91 18.01 4.36
C VAL A 179 19.56 18.68 4.07
N THR A 180 19.51 19.57 3.08
CA THR A 180 18.25 20.24 2.68
C THR A 180 17.24 19.26 2.13
N GLN A 181 17.62 18.37 1.20
CA GLN A 181 16.76 17.34 0.65
C GLN A 181 16.24 16.38 1.73
N ALA A 182 17.10 15.97 2.67
CA ALA A 182 16.68 15.13 3.78
C ALA A 182 15.66 15.82 4.70
N LEU A 183 15.83 17.12 4.98
CA LEU A 183 14.86 17.91 5.74
C LEU A 183 13.53 18.10 4.99
N ASP A 184 13.57 18.25 3.68
CA ASP A 184 12.38 18.35 2.83
C ASP A 184 11.62 17.01 2.79
N THR A 185 12.33 15.88 2.64
CA THR A 185 11.73 14.52 2.77
C THR A 185 11.01 14.34 4.11
N LEU A 186 11.63 14.80 5.23
CA LEU A 186 11.00 14.74 6.55
C LEU A 186 9.76 15.64 6.65
N ARG A 187 9.74 16.76 5.93
CA ARG A 187 8.58 17.65 5.86
C ARG A 187 7.45 17.00 5.07
N GLU A 188 7.76 16.40 3.92
CA GLU A 188 6.81 15.68 3.08
C GLU A 188 6.17 14.50 3.82
N ARG A 189 6.96 13.70 4.56
CA ARG A 189 6.42 12.59 5.38
C ARG A 189 5.39 13.02 6.43
N ARG A 190 5.38 14.31 6.81
CA ARG A 190 4.44 14.89 7.80
C ARG A 190 3.27 15.62 7.15
N SER A 191 3.30 15.81 5.85
CA SER A 191 2.24 16.50 5.13
C SER A 191 0.99 15.63 5.00
N TRP A 192 -0.10 16.23 4.57
CA TRP A 192 -1.27 15.50 4.13
C TRP A 192 -0.98 14.85 2.78
N THR A 193 -1.39 13.59 2.63
CA THR A 193 -1.46 12.91 1.35
C THR A 193 -2.92 12.87 0.92
N PHE A 194 -3.24 13.46 -0.21
CA PHE A 194 -4.56 13.42 -0.80
C PHE A 194 -4.53 12.55 -2.04
N ASN A 195 -5.51 11.66 -2.16
CA ASN A 195 -5.69 10.87 -3.36
C ASN A 195 -7.10 11.10 -3.89
N ALA A 196 -7.21 11.29 -5.18
CA ALA A 196 -8.48 11.41 -5.88
C ALA A 196 -8.46 10.50 -7.10
N SER A 197 -9.48 9.69 -7.28
CA SER A 197 -9.70 8.94 -8.52
C SER A 197 -11.16 8.97 -8.91
N GLY A 198 -11.40 8.86 -10.21
CA GLY A 198 -12.77 8.81 -10.72
C GLY A 198 -12.83 8.30 -12.14
N TYR A 199 -13.96 7.72 -12.47
CA TYR A 199 -14.25 7.25 -13.83
C TYR A 199 -15.73 7.34 -14.15
N TYR A 200 -16.05 7.44 -15.45
CA TYR A 200 -17.40 7.28 -15.94
C TYR A 200 -17.85 5.83 -15.73
N ARG A 201 -19.01 5.66 -15.09
CA ARG A 201 -19.61 4.36 -14.81
C ARG A 201 -20.84 4.14 -15.67
N HIS A 202 -20.80 3.09 -16.47
CA HIS A 202 -21.96 2.57 -17.18
C HIS A 202 -22.32 1.20 -16.58
N GLU A 203 -23.51 1.08 -16.02
CA GLU A 203 -23.99 -0.15 -15.39
C GLU A 203 -25.14 -0.72 -16.20
N ASN A 204 -24.94 -1.88 -16.81
CA ASN A 204 -25.95 -2.51 -17.68
C ASN A 204 -27.07 -3.21 -16.92
N ASN A 205 -26.90 -3.43 -15.63
CA ASN A 205 -27.85 -4.13 -14.76
C ASN A 205 -27.84 -3.56 -13.34
N ILE A 206 -28.10 -2.24 -13.23
CA ILE A 206 -28.06 -1.52 -11.94
C ILE A 206 -29.05 -2.09 -10.91
N ASN A 207 -30.14 -2.68 -11.37
CA ASN A 207 -31.16 -3.30 -10.51
C ASN A 207 -30.87 -4.79 -10.23
N ALA A 208 -29.73 -5.31 -10.69
CA ALA A 208 -29.29 -6.71 -10.57
C ALA A 208 -30.38 -7.73 -10.85
N ALA A 209 -31.05 -7.52 -11.93
CA ALA A 209 -32.04 -8.46 -12.43
C ALA A 209 -31.38 -9.82 -12.68
N PRO A 210 -32.02 -10.93 -12.26
CA PRO A 210 -31.45 -12.26 -12.49
C PRO A 210 -31.48 -12.60 -13.99
N ARG A 211 -30.57 -13.46 -14.45
CA ARG A 211 -30.56 -13.93 -15.85
C ARG A 211 -31.83 -14.67 -16.22
N GLN A 212 -32.32 -15.51 -15.31
CA GLN A 212 -33.58 -16.22 -15.49
C GLN A 212 -34.71 -15.34 -14.96
N ARG A 213 -35.43 -14.70 -15.87
CA ARG A 213 -36.49 -13.72 -15.53
C ARG A 213 -37.79 -14.33 -15.07
N GLU A 214 -38.02 -15.60 -15.35
CA GLU A 214 -39.25 -16.30 -15.01
C GLU A 214 -38.94 -17.56 -14.23
N ARG A 215 -39.66 -17.80 -13.17
CA ARG A 215 -39.55 -19.03 -12.37
C ARG A 215 -40.88 -19.48 -11.84
N GLN A 216 -41.13 -20.81 -11.92
CA GLN A 216 -42.25 -21.45 -11.26
C GLN A 216 -41.92 -21.58 -9.78
N VAL A 217 -42.78 -21.04 -8.90
CA VAL A 217 -42.65 -21.15 -7.45
C VAL A 217 -44.01 -21.61 -6.93
N GLY A 218 -44.10 -22.85 -6.53
CA GLY A 218 -45.39 -23.49 -6.23
C GLY A 218 -46.30 -23.51 -7.45
N ASN A 219 -47.56 -23.10 -7.28
CA ASN A 219 -48.53 -22.99 -8.37
C ASN A 219 -48.49 -21.65 -9.13
N GLY A 220 -47.57 -20.75 -8.76
CA GLY A 220 -47.46 -19.42 -9.36
C GLY A 220 -46.20 -19.25 -10.21
N LYS A 221 -46.29 -18.38 -11.24
CA LYS A 221 -45.17 -17.96 -12.07
C LYS A 221 -44.66 -16.59 -11.59
N TRP A 222 -43.42 -16.53 -11.15
CA TRP A 222 -42.77 -15.25 -10.78
C TRP A 222 -42.01 -14.70 -11.93
N THR A 223 -42.24 -13.41 -12.26
CA THR A 223 -41.52 -12.68 -13.30
C THR A 223 -40.70 -11.58 -12.66
N PHE A 224 -39.39 -11.61 -12.86
CA PHE A 224 -38.46 -10.62 -12.33
C PHE A 224 -38.34 -9.42 -13.31
N PRO A 225 -38.02 -8.22 -12.79
CA PRO A 225 -37.82 -7.04 -13.62
C PRO A 225 -36.69 -7.26 -14.65
N ALA A 226 -36.80 -6.58 -15.78
CA ALA A 226 -35.69 -6.54 -16.75
C ALA A 226 -34.48 -5.80 -16.19
N PRO A 227 -33.25 -6.12 -16.64
CA PRO A 227 -32.08 -5.30 -16.39
C PRO A 227 -32.33 -3.85 -16.76
N LYS A 228 -31.82 -2.92 -15.95
CA LYS A 228 -31.88 -1.48 -16.21
C LYS A 228 -30.47 -0.95 -16.35
N ASN A 229 -30.27 -0.16 -17.40
CA ASN A 229 -29.01 0.56 -17.56
C ASN A 229 -29.02 1.81 -16.65
N ALA A 230 -27.84 2.21 -16.24
CA ALA A 230 -27.63 3.47 -15.54
C ALA A 230 -26.27 4.06 -15.92
N HIS A 231 -26.21 5.38 -15.92
CA HIS A 231 -25.03 6.15 -16.27
C HIS A 231 -24.67 7.08 -15.12
N GLY A 232 -23.41 7.13 -14.79
CA GLY A 232 -22.96 7.91 -13.65
C GLY A 232 -21.45 8.09 -13.60
N VAL A 233 -20.98 8.49 -12.43
CA VAL A 233 -19.57 8.58 -12.10
C VAL A 233 -19.29 7.84 -10.81
N HIS A 234 -18.15 7.20 -10.78
CA HIS A 234 -17.54 6.72 -9.57
C HIS A 234 -16.44 7.68 -9.13
N LEU A 235 -16.43 8.08 -7.85
CA LEU A 235 -15.39 8.91 -7.27
C LEU A 235 -14.89 8.26 -5.98
N ASP A 236 -13.57 8.23 -5.81
CA ASP A 236 -12.89 7.87 -4.57
C ASP A 236 -11.92 8.98 -4.19
N LEU A 237 -12.13 9.55 -3.01
CA LEU A 237 -11.31 10.62 -2.45
C LEU A 237 -10.78 10.14 -1.11
N SER A 238 -9.51 10.31 -0.85
CA SER A 238 -8.92 10.02 0.45
C SER A 238 -7.91 11.06 0.87
N ALA A 239 -7.84 11.28 2.16
CA ALA A 239 -6.85 12.11 2.82
C ALA A 239 -6.25 11.33 3.98
N GLU A 240 -4.94 11.31 4.07
CA GLU A 240 -4.20 10.67 5.17
C GLU A 240 -3.09 11.60 5.64
N ARG A 241 -2.86 11.59 6.94
CA ARG A 241 -1.70 12.25 7.54
C ARG A 241 -1.08 11.35 8.60
N ARG A 242 0.23 11.17 8.50
CA ARG A 242 1.05 10.55 9.54
C ARG A 242 1.81 11.62 10.30
N ILE A 243 1.74 11.57 11.61
CA ILE A 243 2.37 12.51 12.52
C ILE A 243 3.45 11.75 13.29
N PRO A 244 4.73 11.83 12.88
CA PRO A 244 5.82 11.17 13.60
C PRO A 244 5.89 11.63 15.05
N ILE A 245 6.08 10.70 15.99
CA ILE A 245 6.19 10.97 17.42
C ILE A 245 7.65 10.81 17.84
N LYS A 246 8.09 9.61 18.16
CA LYS A 246 9.46 9.31 18.57
C LYS A 246 9.73 7.82 18.39
N ASN A 247 10.98 7.45 18.06
CA ASN A 247 11.42 6.06 17.96
C ASN A 247 10.56 5.21 17.00
N GLY A 248 10.16 5.78 15.85
CA GLY A 248 9.34 5.10 14.86
C GLY A 248 7.84 5.10 15.14
N PHE A 249 7.38 5.57 16.31
CA PHE A 249 5.95 5.73 16.59
C PHE A 249 5.38 6.93 15.82
N TYR A 250 4.14 6.78 15.36
CA TYR A 250 3.39 7.84 14.70
C TYR A 250 1.91 7.81 15.07
N GLY A 251 1.28 8.97 15.05
CA GLY A 251 -0.17 9.11 14.98
C GLY A 251 -0.63 9.12 13.54
N GLN A 252 -1.86 8.67 13.28
CA GLN A 252 -2.43 8.62 11.95
C GLN A 252 -3.86 9.15 11.98
N ILE A 253 -4.21 9.96 10.99
CA ILE A 253 -5.58 10.45 10.75
C ILE A 253 -5.90 10.15 9.30
N GLU A 254 -7.08 9.60 9.04
CA GLU A 254 -7.55 9.26 7.71
C GLU A 254 -9.00 9.70 7.52
N ALA A 255 -9.33 10.13 6.32
CA ALA A 255 -10.69 10.37 5.88
C ALA A 255 -10.85 9.87 4.44
N GLY A 256 -12.03 9.35 4.10
CA GLY A 256 -12.28 8.86 2.76
C GLY A 256 -13.75 9.03 2.38
N ILE A 257 -13.96 9.39 1.11
CA ILE A 257 -15.27 9.43 0.46
C ILE A 257 -15.22 8.48 -0.72
N ASN A 258 -16.19 7.61 -0.79
CA ASN A 258 -16.39 6.73 -1.93
C ASN A 258 -17.84 6.85 -2.37
N THR A 259 -18.07 7.20 -3.65
CA THR A 259 -19.43 7.43 -4.14
C THR A 259 -19.63 6.93 -5.55
N ASP A 260 -20.80 6.31 -5.76
CA ASP A 260 -21.39 6.07 -7.07
C ASP A 260 -22.57 7.02 -7.22
N TRP A 261 -22.52 7.92 -8.17
CA TRP A 261 -23.59 8.87 -8.46
C TRP A 261 -24.09 8.69 -9.89
N PHE A 262 -25.39 8.40 -10.05
CA PHE A 262 -26.06 8.10 -11.31
C PHE A 262 -27.05 9.21 -11.67
N TRP A 263 -26.85 9.94 -12.77
CA TRP A 263 -27.74 11.04 -13.17
C TRP A 263 -29.07 10.58 -13.70
N ASP A 264 -29.26 9.32 -14.11
CA ASP A 264 -30.49 8.73 -14.63
C ASP A 264 -31.13 7.71 -13.68
N ALA A 265 -30.48 7.45 -12.53
CA ALA A 265 -30.89 6.38 -11.62
C ALA A 265 -30.56 6.67 -10.14
N HIS A 266 -30.87 7.86 -9.62
CA HIS A 266 -30.53 8.33 -8.26
C HIS A 266 -30.93 7.41 -7.12
N LYS A 267 -31.91 6.53 -7.32
CA LYS A 267 -32.30 5.51 -6.33
C LYS A 267 -31.23 4.43 -6.09
N TYR A 268 -30.15 4.46 -6.86
CA TYR A 268 -28.99 3.59 -6.71
C TYR A 268 -27.72 4.35 -6.32
N ASP A 269 -27.83 5.67 -6.12
CA ASP A 269 -26.71 6.45 -5.61
C ASP A 269 -26.23 5.88 -4.28
N ASP A 270 -24.92 5.72 -4.15
CA ASP A 270 -24.27 5.15 -2.97
C ASP A 270 -23.13 6.05 -2.53
N PHE A 271 -23.25 6.66 -1.37
CA PHE A 271 -22.25 7.54 -0.80
C PHE A 271 -21.76 6.94 0.52
N ARG A 272 -20.44 6.86 0.67
CA ARG A 272 -19.77 6.39 1.89
C ARG A 272 -18.76 7.40 2.34
N LEU A 273 -18.88 7.83 3.58
CA LEU A 273 -17.91 8.66 4.28
C LEU A 273 -17.28 7.79 5.37
N ARG A 274 -15.96 7.78 5.42
CA ARG A 274 -15.17 7.11 6.46
C ARG A 274 -14.20 8.10 7.08
N VAL A 275 -14.06 8.03 8.41
CA VAL A 275 -13.04 8.77 9.17
C VAL A 275 -12.39 7.82 10.16
N GLY A 276 -11.10 7.97 10.36
CA GLY A 276 -10.33 7.15 11.29
C GLY A 276 -9.20 7.95 11.92
N ALA A 277 -8.86 7.60 13.16
CA ALA A 277 -7.70 8.12 13.83
C ALA A 277 -7.06 7.01 14.67
N GLY A 278 -5.76 6.86 14.55
CA GLY A 278 -5.05 5.75 15.16
C GLY A 278 -3.58 6.05 15.41
N ALA A 279 -2.86 5.00 15.70
CA ALA A 279 -1.42 5.06 15.92
C ALA A 279 -0.73 3.85 15.27
N GLY A 280 0.55 4.01 15.01
CA GLY A 280 1.37 2.95 14.49
C GLY A 280 2.82 3.09 14.92
N TRP A 281 3.58 2.09 14.53
CA TRP A 281 5.01 2.04 14.70
C TRP A 281 5.65 1.52 13.42
N GLN A 282 6.73 2.16 12.99
CA GLN A 282 7.45 1.81 11.77
C GLN A 282 8.95 1.88 11.97
N ASN A 283 9.66 1.06 11.22
CA ASN A 283 11.10 1.16 10.99
C ASN A 283 11.40 0.78 9.54
N SER A 284 12.66 0.56 9.20
CA SER A 284 13.10 0.18 7.85
C SER A 284 12.46 -1.10 7.29
N ARG A 285 11.96 -2.00 8.15
CA ARG A 285 11.39 -3.28 7.74
C ARG A 285 9.93 -3.46 8.12
N TRP A 286 9.49 -2.89 9.22
CA TRP A 286 8.15 -3.05 9.77
C TRP A 286 7.33 -1.78 9.66
N ASP A 287 6.06 -1.92 9.36
CA ASP A 287 5.02 -0.90 9.57
C ASP A 287 3.80 -1.59 10.17
N VAL A 288 3.43 -1.19 11.37
CA VAL A 288 2.29 -1.74 12.13
C VAL A 288 1.41 -0.59 12.54
N SER A 289 0.11 -0.69 12.26
CA SER A 289 -0.86 0.34 12.66
C SER A 289 -2.15 -0.25 13.17
N LEU A 290 -2.80 0.51 14.05
CA LEU A 290 -4.14 0.24 14.56
C LEU A 290 -4.97 1.53 14.46
N THR A 291 -6.09 1.46 13.72
CA THR A 291 -6.88 2.63 13.38
C THR A 291 -8.36 2.38 13.67
N PRO A 292 -8.87 2.79 14.83
CA PRO A 292 -10.31 2.96 15.04
C PRO A 292 -10.93 3.86 13.97
N PHE A 293 -12.12 3.49 13.48
CA PHE A 293 -12.82 4.25 12.47
C PHE A 293 -14.33 4.27 12.66
N ALA A 294 -14.96 5.25 12.07
CA ALA A 294 -16.40 5.32 11.86
C ALA A 294 -16.69 5.52 10.37
N GLN A 295 -17.76 4.91 9.90
CA GLN A 295 -18.20 5.00 8.51
C GLN A 295 -19.71 5.23 8.46
N ARG A 296 -20.13 6.22 7.68
CA ARG A 296 -21.54 6.47 7.35
C ARG A 296 -21.80 6.13 5.90
N ARG A 297 -22.86 5.37 5.64
CA ARG A 297 -23.36 5.10 4.30
C ARG A 297 -24.71 5.74 4.10
N ILE A 298 -24.86 6.41 2.97
CA ILE A 298 -26.11 6.99 2.47
C ILE A 298 -26.39 6.31 1.14
N TYR A 299 -27.58 5.72 1.01
CA TYR A 299 -28.00 5.02 -0.19
C TYR A 299 -29.35 5.55 -0.66
N ALA A 300 -29.49 5.81 -1.97
CA ALA A 300 -30.71 6.41 -2.53
C ALA A 300 -31.11 7.70 -1.80
N SER A 301 -30.15 8.56 -1.48
CA SER A 301 -30.31 9.82 -0.71
C SER A 301 -30.88 9.66 0.70
N LYS A 302 -30.88 8.43 1.24
CA LYS A 302 -31.34 8.14 2.60
C LYS A 302 -30.22 7.53 3.44
N GLY A 303 -30.21 7.82 4.74
CA GLY A 303 -29.33 7.13 5.66
C GLY A 303 -29.53 5.61 5.55
N TYR A 304 -28.43 4.86 5.42
CA TYR A 304 -28.49 3.43 5.22
C TYR A 304 -27.86 2.66 6.40
N ALA A 305 -26.61 2.97 6.73
CA ALA A 305 -25.91 2.31 7.83
C ALA A 305 -24.84 3.21 8.44
N THR A 306 -24.58 3.00 9.73
CA THR A 306 -23.40 3.50 10.44
C THR A 306 -22.60 2.30 10.92
N ASN A 307 -21.33 2.28 10.58
CA ASN A 307 -20.41 1.22 10.97
C ASN A 307 -19.31 1.82 11.84
N VAL A 308 -18.93 1.13 12.90
CA VAL A 308 -17.79 1.49 13.73
C VAL A 308 -16.87 0.29 13.86
N GLY A 309 -15.58 0.51 13.86
CA GLY A 309 -14.67 -0.62 13.89
C GLY A 309 -13.21 -0.21 14.13
N VAL A 310 -12.35 -1.18 13.98
CA VAL A 310 -10.89 -1.03 14.09
C VAL A 310 -10.23 -1.76 12.94
N ASP A 311 -9.30 -1.09 12.27
CA ASP A 311 -8.37 -1.67 11.30
C ASP A 311 -7.02 -1.90 11.95
N GLY A 312 -6.45 -3.06 11.74
CA GLY A 312 -5.07 -3.40 12.05
C GLY A 312 -4.32 -3.71 10.76
N ASN A 313 -3.18 -3.09 10.56
CA ASN A 313 -2.32 -3.36 9.42
C ASN A 313 -0.92 -3.71 9.88
N VAL A 314 -0.31 -4.71 9.25
CA VAL A 314 1.06 -5.11 9.48
C VAL A 314 1.72 -5.31 8.12
N SER A 315 2.86 -4.69 7.89
CA SER A 315 3.69 -5.00 6.74
C SER A 315 5.14 -5.22 7.16
N TYR A 316 5.79 -6.13 6.48
CA TYR A 316 7.16 -6.53 6.76
C TYR A 316 7.95 -6.76 5.48
N TRP A 317 9.10 -6.11 5.34
CA TRP A 317 10.06 -6.35 4.28
C TRP A 317 11.02 -7.47 4.68
N LEU A 318 10.82 -8.66 4.11
CA LEU A 318 11.76 -9.79 4.30
C LEU A 318 13.11 -9.46 3.65
N THR A 319 13.06 -8.91 2.45
CA THR A 319 14.21 -8.42 1.68
C THR A 319 13.75 -7.18 0.89
N PRO A 320 14.64 -6.40 0.25
CA PRO A 320 14.23 -5.29 -0.62
C PRO A 320 13.27 -5.68 -1.77
N ARG A 321 13.15 -6.98 -2.08
CA ARG A 321 12.31 -7.51 -3.16
C ARG A 321 11.03 -8.19 -2.67
N TRP A 322 10.96 -8.56 -1.39
CA TRP A 322 9.84 -9.33 -0.82
C TRP A 322 9.19 -8.59 0.33
N ARG A 323 7.90 -8.30 0.21
CA ARG A 323 7.09 -7.73 1.29
C ARG A 323 5.93 -8.65 1.63
N LEU A 324 5.75 -8.93 2.89
CA LEU A 324 4.58 -9.57 3.47
C LEU A 324 3.70 -8.49 4.09
N SER A 325 2.39 -8.55 3.85
CA SER A 325 1.43 -7.64 4.48
C SER A 325 0.17 -8.37 4.91
N SER A 326 -0.38 -7.95 6.04
CA SER A 326 -1.64 -8.45 6.59
C SER A 326 -2.52 -7.27 6.95
N ALA A 327 -3.81 -7.37 6.64
CA ALA A 327 -4.82 -6.44 7.11
C ALA A 327 -5.90 -7.20 7.87
N MET A 328 -6.34 -6.64 8.99
CA MET A 328 -7.41 -7.17 9.83
C MET A 328 -8.42 -6.05 10.08
N GLN A 329 -9.70 -6.38 10.05
CA GLN A 329 -10.76 -5.44 10.39
C GLN A 329 -11.80 -6.14 11.25
N VAL A 330 -12.19 -5.45 12.32
CA VAL A 330 -13.37 -5.79 13.13
C VAL A 330 -14.31 -4.61 13.07
N MET A 331 -15.57 -4.85 12.69
CA MET A 331 -16.54 -3.79 12.46
C MET A 331 -17.91 -4.20 12.93
N HIS A 332 -18.59 -3.33 13.68
CA HIS A 332 -19.99 -3.45 14.00
C HIS A 332 -20.83 -2.66 13.00
N LYS A 333 -21.81 -3.32 12.39
CA LYS A 333 -22.72 -2.73 11.39
C LYS A 333 -24.07 -2.45 12.02
N HIS A 334 -24.53 -1.21 11.88
CA HIS A 334 -25.84 -0.78 12.34
C HIS A 334 -26.58 -0.12 11.18
N HIS A 335 -27.70 -0.72 10.77
CA HIS A 335 -28.52 -0.25 9.64
C HIS A 335 -29.71 0.58 10.16
N ASP A 336 -30.00 1.70 9.48
CA ASP A 336 -31.05 2.61 9.93
C ASP A 336 -32.46 1.96 9.84
N ALA A 337 -32.75 1.32 8.71
CA ALA A 337 -34.08 0.72 8.45
C ALA A 337 -34.03 -0.83 8.44
N ARG A 338 -32.93 -1.43 8.01
CA ARG A 338 -32.79 -2.87 7.81
C ARG A 338 -32.09 -3.53 8.99
N ARG A 339 -32.67 -3.43 10.18
CA ARG A 339 -32.09 -3.90 11.43
C ARG A 339 -31.75 -5.39 11.48
N TRP A 340 -32.35 -6.21 10.61
CA TRP A 340 -32.03 -7.63 10.49
C TRP A 340 -30.65 -7.90 9.90
N LEU A 341 -30.04 -6.89 9.21
CA LEU A 341 -28.66 -6.93 8.71
C LEU A 341 -27.61 -6.52 9.74
N ASP A 342 -28.04 -6.00 10.92
CA ASP A 342 -27.12 -5.60 11.99
C ASP A 342 -26.31 -6.80 12.48
N GLY A 343 -25.04 -6.56 12.76
CA GLY A 343 -24.13 -7.58 13.27
C GLY A 343 -22.66 -7.22 13.05
N ASP A 344 -21.80 -8.12 13.49
CA ASP A 344 -20.35 -7.91 13.42
C ASP A 344 -19.78 -8.45 12.12
N GLN A 345 -18.75 -7.79 11.64
CA GLN A 345 -17.96 -8.24 10.51
C GLN A 345 -16.50 -8.36 10.91
N TYR A 346 -15.92 -9.49 10.59
CA TYR A 346 -14.50 -9.78 10.77
C TYR A 346 -13.90 -10.02 9.40
N TYR A 347 -12.80 -9.38 9.12
CA TYR A 347 -12.03 -9.54 7.89
C TYR A 347 -10.56 -9.74 8.21
N GLY A 348 -9.91 -10.60 7.46
CA GLY A 348 -8.46 -10.80 7.52
C GLY A 348 -7.91 -11.10 6.14
N SER A 349 -6.72 -10.58 5.85
CA SER A 349 -5.99 -10.87 4.62
C SER A 349 -4.50 -11.04 4.88
N LEU A 350 -3.86 -11.85 4.05
CA LEU A 350 -2.43 -12.03 4.00
C LEU A 350 -1.98 -11.93 2.56
N ASN A 351 -0.98 -11.10 2.29
CA ASN A 351 -0.53 -10.80 0.95
C ASN A 351 0.99 -10.80 0.88
N VAL A 352 1.51 -11.26 -0.23
CA VAL A 352 2.93 -11.27 -0.57
C VAL A 352 3.13 -10.45 -1.83
N LEU A 353 4.08 -9.54 -1.80
CA LEU A 353 4.57 -8.79 -2.94
C LEU A 353 6.00 -9.25 -3.25
N PHE A 354 6.28 -9.50 -4.51
CA PHE A 354 7.61 -9.78 -5.04
C PHE A 354 7.94 -8.82 -6.18
N ALA A 355 8.95 -7.98 -5.99
CA ALA A 355 9.46 -7.04 -7.00
C ALA A 355 10.89 -7.45 -7.40
N PRO A 356 11.08 -8.30 -8.43
CA PRO A 356 12.40 -8.76 -8.84
C PRO A 356 13.29 -7.63 -9.37
N ASN A 357 12.69 -6.57 -9.92
CA ASN A 357 13.36 -5.38 -10.43
C ASN A 357 12.39 -4.19 -10.45
N ALA A 358 12.88 -2.99 -10.82
CA ALA A 358 12.09 -1.76 -10.85
C ALA A 358 10.93 -1.77 -11.87
N ARG A 359 10.94 -2.67 -12.84
CA ARG A 359 9.96 -2.70 -13.94
C ARG A 359 8.86 -3.72 -13.75
N GLN A 360 9.00 -4.63 -12.78
CA GLN A 360 8.12 -5.78 -12.64
C GLN A 360 7.81 -6.08 -11.20
N TYR A 361 6.55 -6.42 -10.92
CA TYR A 361 6.15 -6.93 -9.63
C TYR A 361 5.05 -7.99 -9.75
N TRP A 362 5.02 -8.89 -8.79
CA TRP A 362 4.02 -9.93 -8.62
C TRP A 362 3.40 -9.80 -7.24
N PHE A 363 2.14 -10.11 -7.13
CA PHE A 363 1.50 -10.22 -5.83
C PHE A 363 0.56 -11.41 -5.79
N ALA A 364 0.43 -11.99 -4.62
CA ALA A 364 -0.55 -13.03 -4.34
C ALA A 364 -1.06 -12.85 -2.91
N GLY A 365 -2.31 -13.22 -2.67
CA GLY A 365 -2.89 -13.08 -1.36
C GLY A 365 -4.09 -14.00 -1.13
N THR A 366 -4.44 -14.12 0.13
CA THR A 366 -5.64 -14.80 0.60
C THR A 366 -6.40 -13.89 1.55
N ASN A 367 -7.71 -14.04 1.59
CA ASN A 367 -8.55 -13.31 2.51
C ASN A 367 -9.68 -14.20 3.05
N ALA A 368 -10.13 -13.86 4.24
CA ALA A 368 -11.28 -14.49 4.88
C ALA A 368 -12.17 -13.40 5.48
N MET A 369 -13.48 -13.59 5.38
CA MET A 369 -14.48 -12.70 5.94
C MET A 369 -15.56 -13.51 6.63
N ARG A 370 -15.95 -13.07 7.82
CA ARG A 370 -17.16 -13.47 8.51
C ARG A 370 -18.06 -12.25 8.65
N SER A 371 -19.23 -12.27 8.04
CA SER A 371 -20.27 -11.25 8.23
C SER A 371 -21.42 -11.87 9.01
N GLN A 372 -21.67 -11.37 10.20
CA GLN A 372 -22.84 -11.72 11.00
C GLN A 372 -23.99 -10.79 10.65
N ALA A 373 -25.21 -11.28 10.82
CA ALA A 373 -26.46 -10.54 10.72
C ALA A 373 -27.44 -11.11 11.73
N LYS A 374 -28.40 -10.31 12.21
CA LYS A 374 -29.50 -10.82 13.07
C LYS A 374 -30.32 -11.87 12.35
N ASP A 375 -30.59 -11.68 11.05
CA ASP A 375 -31.12 -12.74 10.21
C ASP A 375 -29.96 -13.60 9.69
N SER A 376 -29.94 -14.85 10.11
CA SER A 376 -28.89 -15.79 9.74
C SER A 376 -28.86 -16.16 8.26
N SER A 377 -29.94 -15.88 7.52
CA SER A 377 -29.95 -16.03 6.05
C SER A 377 -29.12 -14.98 5.33
N ASP A 378 -28.83 -13.84 5.98
CA ASP A 378 -27.95 -12.78 5.51
C ASP A 378 -26.52 -12.88 6.10
N ALA A 379 -26.30 -13.77 7.06
CA ALA A 379 -24.98 -14.03 7.63
C ALA A 379 -24.20 -15.02 6.76
N PHE A 380 -22.89 -14.76 6.55
CA PHE A 380 -22.05 -15.60 5.68
C PHE A 380 -20.60 -15.68 6.11
N LYS A 381 -19.91 -16.68 5.56
CA LYS A 381 -18.45 -16.79 5.51
C LYS A 381 -17.99 -16.70 4.06
N ARG A 382 -16.86 -16.02 3.84
CA ARG A 382 -16.24 -15.89 2.52
C ARG A 382 -14.75 -16.13 2.63
N TYR A 383 -14.19 -16.87 1.70
CA TYR A 383 -12.75 -17.12 1.56
C TYR A 383 -12.36 -16.80 0.14
N GLY A 384 -11.25 -16.12 -0.04
CA GLY A 384 -10.77 -15.71 -1.35
C GLY A 384 -9.27 -15.83 -1.48
N ILE A 385 -8.84 -15.99 -2.72
CA ILE A 385 -7.45 -15.89 -3.14
C ILE A 385 -7.35 -14.91 -4.30
N SER A 386 -6.24 -14.23 -4.39
CA SER A 386 -5.95 -13.31 -5.49
C SER A 386 -4.50 -13.40 -5.91
N ALA A 387 -4.24 -13.11 -7.18
CA ALA A 387 -2.89 -12.97 -7.68
C ALA A 387 -2.87 -11.92 -8.80
N GLY A 388 -1.74 -11.31 -9.02
CA GLY A 388 -1.58 -10.35 -10.10
C GLY A 388 -0.12 -10.06 -10.42
N TRP A 389 0.04 -9.36 -11.51
CA TRP A 389 1.33 -9.02 -12.09
C TRP A 389 1.26 -7.62 -12.69
N GLY A 390 2.29 -6.82 -12.48
CA GLY A 390 2.47 -5.52 -13.08
C GLY A 390 3.79 -5.44 -13.82
N GLN A 391 3.79 -4.75 -14.95
CA GLN A 391 4.95 -4.60 -15.82
C GLN A 391 5.01 -3.20 -16.42
N GLU A 392 6.19 -2.62 -16.39
CA GLU A 392 6.55 -1.45 -17.18
C GLU A 392 7.25 -1.87 -18.47
N TRP A 393 6.67 -1.43 -19.58
CA TRP A 393 7.15 -1.74 -20.93
C TRP A 393 7.94 -0.57 -21.50
N GLY A 394 8.55 -0.77 -22.66
CA GLY A 394 9.11 0.32 -23.46
C GLY A 394 8.06 1.37 -23.83
N TRP A 395 8.53 2.53 -24.33
CA TRP A 395 7.69 3.66 -24.79
C TRP A 395 6.73 4.24 -23.76
N GLY A 396 7.05 4.07 -22.47
CA GLY A 396 6.24 4.59 -21.37
C GLY A 396 4.99 3.78 -21.04
N MET A 397 4.75 2.65 -21.70
CA MET A 397 3.61 1.79 -21.42
C MET A 397 3.75 1.05 -20.10
N SER A 398 2.64 0.86 -19.39
CA SER A 398 2.53 0.05 -18.19
C SER A 398 1.25 -0.76 -18.24
N SER A 399 1.30 -1.96 -17.67
CA SER A 399 0.13 -2.81 -17.53
C SER A 399 0.08 -3.49 -16.17
N ARG A 400 -1.13 -3.77 -15.70
CA ARG A 400 -1.39 -4.58 -14.51
C ARG A 400 -2.52 -5.55 -14.81
N LEU A 401 -2.26 -6.83 -14.59
CA LEU A 401 -3.23 -7.90 -14.66
C LEU A 401 -3.42 -8.49 -13.27
N SER A 402 -4.66 -8.70 -12.86
CA SER A 402 -4.99 -9.38 -11.61
C SER A 402 -6.20 -10.29 -11.78
N GLY A 403 -6.26 -11.34 -10.96
CA GLY A 403 -7.39 -12.25 -10.88
C GLY A 403 -7.69 -12.60 -9.45
N ASN A 404 -8.96 -12.90 -9.17
CA ASN A 404 -9.41 -13.35 -7.87
C ASN A 404 -10.44 -14.46 -7.99
N LEU A 405 -10.39 -15.36 -7.03
CA LEU A 405 -11.35 -16.45 -6.84
C LEU A 405 -11.85 -16.39 -5.40
N ALA A 406 -13.15 -16.54 -5.18
CA ALA A 406 -13.67 -16.63 -3.84
C ALA A 406 -14.85 -17.59 -3.74
N TYR A 407 -15.05 -18.10 -2.53
CA TYR A 407 -16.17 -18.94 -2.15
C TYR A 407 -16.90 -18.29 -0.99
N ARG A 408 -18.23 -18.12 -1.14
CA ARG A 408 -19.10 -17.57 -0.10
C ARG A 408 -20.19 -18.58 0.23
N LYS A 409 -20.42 -18.77 1.53
CA LYS A 409 -21.49 -19.64 2.05
C LYS A 409 -22.27 -18.90 3.11
N TYR A 410 -23.59 -18.87 2.94
CA TYR A 410 -24.53 -18.33 3.90
C TYR A 410 -24.88 -19.35 4.99
N ASP A 411 -25.29 -18.87 6.17
CA ASP A 411 -25.46 -19.73 7.33
C ASP A 411 -26.75 -20.51 7.30
N SER A 412 -27.85 -19.89 6.84
CA SER A 412 -29.17 -20.54 6.86
C SER A 412 -29.91 -20.36 5.53
N ARG A 413 -31.08 -20.98 5.48
CA ARG A 413 -31.97 -20.93 4.32
C ARG A 413 -32.64 -19.56 4.24
N ASP A 414 -32.74 -19.03 3.02
CA ASP A 414 -33.51 -17.84 2.71
C ASP A 414 -35.02 -18.18 2.56
N PHE A 415 -35.79 -17.19 2.12
CA PHE A 415 -37.23 -17.32 1.84
C PHE A 415 -37.55 -18.45 0.84
N PHE A 416 -36.65 -18.76 -0.10
CA PHE A 416 -36.83 -19.85 -1.08
C PHE A 416 -36.37 -21.21 -0.54
N GLY A 417 -35.99 -21.28 0.72
CA GLY A 417 -35.52 -22.52 1.36
C GLY A 417 -34.10 -22.93 0.93
N ILE A 418 -33.33 -22.03 0.33
CA ILE A 418 -32.01 -22.30 -0.21
C ILE A 418 -30.95 -21.76 0.73
N VAL A 419 -30.01 -22.61 1.14
CA VAL A 419 -28.74 -22.14 1.72
C VAL A 419 -27.81 -21.72 0.59
N ARG A 420 -27.65 -20.41 0.41
CA ARG A 420 -26.90 -19.83 -0.70
C ARG A 420 -25.41 -20.16 -0.60
N LYS A 421 -24.82 -20.52 -1.75
CA LYS A 421 -23.39 -20.76 -1.96
C LYS A 421 -22.98 -20.13 -3.29
N ASP A 422 -21.97 -19.28 -3.24
CA ASP A 422 -21.49 -18.56 -4.42
C ASP A 422 -20.01 -18.91 -4.67
N HIS A 423 -19.67 -19.10 -5.93
CA HIS A 423 -18.32 -19.12 -6.45
C HIS A 423 -18.12 -17.84 -7.25
N GLU A 424 -17.19 -17.01 -6.80
CA GLU A 424 -16.91 -15.69 -7.36
C GLU A 424 -15.60 -15.71 -8.13
N PHE A 425 -15.58 -15.17 -9.33
CA PHE A 425 -14.43 -15.06 -10.21
C PHE A 425 -14.32 -13.63 -10.66
N GLY A 426 -13.12 -13.07 -10.62
CA GLY A 426 -12.86 -11.73 -11.13
C GLY A 426 -11.52 -11.67 -11.86
N ALA A 427 -11.45 -10.82 -12.87
CA ALA A 427 -10.22 -10.48 -13.57
C ALA A 427 -10.22 -8.99 -13.91
N THR A 428 -9.07 -8.34 -13.75
CA THR A 428 -8.89 -6.92 -14.07
C THR A 428 -7.60 -6.75 -14.86
N LEU A 429 -7.69 -6.05 -15.98
CA LEU A 429 -6.56 -5.60 -16.78
C LEU A 429 -6.59 -4.07 -16.83
N SER A 430 -5.51 -3.43 -16.38
CA SER A 430 -5.33 -1.99 -16.50
C SER A 430 -4.09 -1.70 -17.35
N VAL A 431 -4.22 -0.75 -18.27
CA VAL A 431 -3.13 -0.31 -19.16
C VAL A 431 -3.07 1.21 -19.14
N TRP A 432 -1.89 1.77 -19.05
CA TRP A 432 -1.66 3.22 -19.11
C TRP A 432 -0.31 3.55 -19.74
N ASN A 433 -0.19 4.79 -20.19
CA ASN A 433 1.08 5.30 -20.68
C ASN A 433 1.58 6.41 -19.74
N ARG A 434 2.77 6.24 -19.18
CA ARG A 434 3.41 7.20 -18.26
C ARG A 434 3.74 8.54 -18.94
N ASN A 435 3.89 8.55 -20.28
CA ASN A 435 4.10 9.78 -21.03
C ASN A 435 2.82 10.62 -21.19
N LEU A 436 1.64 10.01 -20.97
CA LEU A 436 0.35 10.71 -20.92
C LEU A 436 0.13 11.25 -19.50
N TYR A 437 0.97 12.19 -19.10
CA TYR A 437 0.91 12.82 -17.80
C TYR A 437 0.60 14.30 -17.96
N PHE A 438 -0.54 14.74 -17.43
CA PHE A 438 -0.96 16.13 -17.47
C PHE A 438 -1.64 16.54 -16.16
N TRP A 439 -1.29 17.68 -15.63
CA TRP A 439 -1.79 18.22 -14.36
C TRP A 439 -1.68 17.25 -13.16
N GLY A 440 -0.71 16.37 -13.16
CA GLY A 440 -0.57 15.34 -12.12
C GLY A 440 -1.44 14.11 -12.33
N ILE A 441 -2.08 13.94 -13.50
CA ILE A 441 -2.99 12.84 -13.81
C ILE A 441 -2.39 11.95 -14.90
N THR A 442 -2.43 10.65 -14.70
CA THR A 442 -2.16 9.63 -15.72
C THR A 442 -3.43 8.85 -16.00
N PRO A 443 -4.06 9.01 -17.19
CA PRO A 443 -5.23 8.22 -17.55
C PRO A 443 -4.91 6.73 -17.63
N ARG A 444 -5.83 5.90 -17.12
CA ARG A 444 -5.69 4.44 -17.11
C ARG A 444 -6.93 3.80 -17.72
N LEU A 445 -6.75 3.02 -18.77
CA LEU A 445 -7.80 2.19 -19.34
C LEU A 445 -7.89 0.88 -18.55
N THR A 446 -9.05 0.59 -17.99
CA THR A 446 -9.29 -0.57 -17.15
C THR A 446 -10.42 -1.41 -17.71
N PHE A 447 -10.16 -2.72 -17.81
CA PHE A 447 -11.12 -3.75 -18.17
C PHE A 447 -11.36 -4.62 -16.96
N THR A 448 -12.60 -4.83 -16.57
CA THR A 448 -12.98 -5.74 -15.49
C THR A 448 -13.94 -6.79 -16.01
N TRP A 449 -13.77 -8.00 -15.51
CA TRP A 449 -14.69 -9.10 -15.73
C TRP A 449 -14.97 -9.78 -14.41
N ASP A 450 -16.25 -9.87 -14.04
CA ASP A 450 -16.72 -10.48 -12.81
C ASP A 450 -17.81 -11.50 -13.11
N LYS A 451 -17.73 -12.66 -12.46
CA LYS A 451 -18.71 -13.72 -12.57
C LYS A 451 -18.99 -14.34 -11.22
N THR A 452 -20.26 -14.38 -10.86
CA THR A 452 -20.75 -15.14 -9.70
C THR A 452 -21.56 -16.33 -10.20
N ARG A 453 -21.12 -17.54 -9.82
CA ARG A 453 -21.91 -18.77 -9.97
C ARG A 453 -22.54 -19.10 -8.65
N SER A 454 -23.86 -19.05 -8.58
CA SER A 454 -24.64 -19.32 -7.38
C SER A 454 -25.49 -20.59 -7.53
N ASN A 455 -25.68 -21.32 -6.43
CA ASN A 455 -26.73 -22.35 -6.35
C ASN A 455 -28.13 -21.73 -6.24
N HIS A 456 -28.21 -20.41 -6.01
CA HIS A 456 -29.44 -19.65 -5.96
C HIS A 456 -29.66 -18.90 -7.28
N PHE A 457 -30.74 -19.21 -7.97
CA PHE A 457 -31.07 -18.71 -9.33
C PHE A 457 -31.04 -17.19 -9.47
N TYR A 458 -31.29 -16.45 -8.39
CA TYR A 458 -31.35 -14.99 -8.38
C TYR A 458 -29.97 -14.33 -8.41
N TYR A 459 -28.93 -15.04 -7.98
CA TYR A 459 -27.59 -14.46 -7.74
C TYR A 459 -26.52 -14.94 -8.75
N ASP A 460 -26.92 -15.75 -9.74
CA ASP A 460 -26.03 -16.09 -10.85
C ASP A 460 -25.95 -14.90 -11.80
N ASN A 461 -24.80 -14.25 -11.87
CA ASN A 461 -24.58 -13.08 -12.71
C ASN A 461 -23.16 -13.04 -13.30
N HIS A 462 -22.97 -12.22 -14.31
CA HIS A 462 -21.68 -11.81 -14.81
C HIS A 462 -21.74 -10.35 -15.24
N ASN A 463 -20.66 -9.65 -15.07
CA ASN A 463 -20.50 -8.27 -15.52
C ASN A 463 -19.16 -8.12 -16.25
N MET A 464 -19.10 -7.22 -17.20
CA MET A 464 -17.92 -6.82 -17.94
C MET A 464 -17.97 -5.32 -18.13
N ASP A 465 -16.98 -4.61 -17.61
CA ASP A 465 -16.88 -3.16 -17.68
C ASP A 465 -15.57 -2.73 -18.30
N VAL A 466 -15.63 -1.64 -19.04
CA VAL A 466 -14.47 -0.95 -19.59
C VAL A 466 -14.62 0.53 -19.24
N TYR A 467 -13.62 1.08 -18.59
CA TYR A 467 -13.66 2.48 -18.20
C TYR A 467 -12.28 3.13 -18.25
N LEU A 468 -12.28 4.45 -18.43
CA LEU A 468 -11.12 5.30 -18.35
C LEU A 468 -11.08 5.93 -16.96
N GLU A 469 -10.10 5.56 -16.18
CA GLU A 469 -9.88 6.07 -14.83
C GLU A 469 -8.88 7.23 -14.86
N PHE A 470 -9.20 8.26 -14.12
CA PHE A 470 -8.34 9.40 -13.85
C PHE A 470 -8.00 9.40 -12.36
N SER A 471 -6.71 9.46 -12.05
CA SER A 471 -6.27 9.43 -10.66
C SER A 471 -5.13 10.41 -10.45
N LYS A 472 -5.14 11.06 -9.28
CA LYS A 472 -4.13 12.01 -8.85
C LYS A 472 -3.84 11.86 -7.36
N SER A 473 -2.56 11.94 -7.01
CA SER A 473 -2.07 12.05 -5.64
C SER A 473 -1.41 13.42 -5.45
N PHE A 474 -1.63 14.04 -4.28
CA PHE A 474 -1.11 15.37 -3.93
C PHE A 474 -0.31 15.31 -2.64
#